data_e584f666af592aad5cc90ff9f97d5280
#
_entry.id   e584f666af592aad5cc90ff9f97d5280
#
_cell.length_a   1.000
_cell.length_b   1.000
_cell.length_c   1.000
_cell.angle_alpha   90.00
_cell.angle_beta   90.00
_cell.angle_gamma   90.00
#
_symmetry.space_group_name_H-M   'P 1'
#
loop_
_entity.id
_entity.type
_entity.pdbx_description
1 polymer ?
#
loop_
_entity_poly.entity_id
_entity_poly.type
_entity_poly.pdbx_seq_one_letter_code
_entity_poly.pdbx_strand_id
1 'polypeptide(L)'
;MGWQVYIILCSDNSLYTGITTDMERRFRQHAAGSGAKYFRGRQPLQVVYLEHNHSRSSAAGREARIKAMDRTEKLYLISGVR
;
A
#
# COMPACT_ATOMS: atom_id res chain seq x y z
N MET A 1 3.62 -18.67 -0.04
CA MET A 1 4.14 -17.45 0.53
C MET A 1 4.62 -16.58 -0.56
N GLY A 2 4.27 -15.38 -0.55
CA GLY A 2 4.71 -14.48 -1.57
C GLY A 2 4.68 -13.06 -1.08
N TRP A 3 5.10 -12.18 -1.94
CA TRP A 3 5.03 -10.76 -1.67
C TRP A 3 3.64 -10.25 -2.02
N GLN A 4 3.25 -9.20 -1.34
CA GLN A 4 1.97 -8.52 -1.50
C GLN A 4 2.23 -7.06 -1.85
N VAL A 5 1.35 -6.50 -2.67
CA VAL A 5 1.34 -5.06 -2.97
C VAL A 5 0.08 -4.49 -2.36
N TYR A 6 0.20 -3.40 -1.62
CA TYR A 6 -0.93 -2.85 -0.87
C TYR A 6 -1.05 -1.35 -1.04
N ILE A 7 -2.25 -0.85 -0.81
CA ILE A 7 -2.52 0.58 -0.68
C ILE A 7 -3.24 0.79 0.65
N ILE A 8 -2.77 1.75 1.43
CA ILE A 8 -3.37 2.14 2.71
C ILE A 8 -3.96 3.54 2.59
N LEU A 9 -5.20 3.69 3.04
CA LEU A 9 -5.81 5.00 3.22
C LEU A 9 -5.33 5.56 4.56
N CYS A 10 -4.84 6.79 4.55
CA CYS A 10 -4.24 7.43 5.71
C CYS A 10 -5.12 8.52 6.30
N SER A 11 -4.79 8.96 7.52
CA SER A 11 -5.59 9.93 8.28
C SER A 11 -5.71 11.29 7.59
N ASP A 12 -4.77 11.65 6.73
CA ASP A 12 -4.83 12.88 5.94
C ASP A 12 -5.49 12.66 4.57
N ASN A 13 -6.19 11.54 4.41
CA ASN A 13 -6.86 11.15 3.17
C ASN A 13 -5.91 10.80 2.02
N SER A 14 -4.63 10.64 2.28
CA SER A 14 -3.66 10.22 1.28
C SER A 14 -3.68 8.70 1.10
N LEU A 15 -3.10 8.22 0.00
CA LEU A 15 -3.01 6.80 -0.34
C LEU A 15 -1.54 6.40 -0.39
N TYR A 16 -1.14 5.48 0.49
CA TYR A 16 0.23 4.99 0.55
C TYR A 16 0.33 3.62 -0.09
N THR A 17 1.29 3.44 -1.00
CA THR A 17 1.53 2.16 -1.69
C THR A 17 2.83 1.55 -1.20
N GLY A 18 2.81 0.26 -0.91
CA GLY A 18 4.00 -0.46 -0.47
C GLY A 18 3.94 -1.94 -0.80
N ILE A 19 4.99 -2.65 -0.42
CA ILE A 19 5.09 -4.10 -0.58
C ILE A 19 5.49 -4.73 0.74
N THR A 20 5.03 -5.97 0.98
CA THR A 20 5.36 -6.71 2.18
C THR A 20 5.14 -8.20 1.96
N THR A 21 5.68 -9.02 2.84
CA THR A 21 5.35 -10.45 2.92
C THR A 21 4.32 -10.74 4.00
N ASP A 22 3.99 -9.75 4.83
CA ASP A 22 3.07 -9.90 5.97
C ASP A 22 2.32 -8.59 6.18
N MET A 23 1.14 -8.48 5.57
CA MET A 23 0.35 -7.24 5.58
C MET A 23 -0.06 -6.84 7.00
N GLU A 24 -0.46 -7.80 7.83
CA GLU A 24 -0.92 -7.50 9.18
C GLU A 24 0.20 -6.90 10.02
N ARG A 25 1.37 -7.53 9.99
CA ARG A 25 2.54 -7.03 10.71
C ARG A 25 2.97 -5.66 10.18
N ARG A 26 2.98 -5.50 8.86
CA ARG A 26 3.39 -4.24 8.24
C ARG A 26 2.45 -3.10 8.61
N PHE A 27 1.15 -3.37 8.64
CA PHE A 27 0.18 -2.38 9.07
C PHE A 27 0.45 -1.92 10.51
N ARG A 28 0.72 -2.87 11.41
CA ARG A 28 1.06 -2.53 12.80
C ARG A 28 2.33 -1.70 12.90
N GLN A 29 3.33 -1.99 12.08
CA GLN A 29 4.57 -1.20 12.04
C GLN A 29 4.30 0.23 11.60
N HIS A 30 3.46 0.40 10.58
CA HIS A 30 3.06 1.74 10.14
C HIS A 30 2.29 2.50 11.22
N ALA A 31 1.38 1.82 11.90
CA ALA A 31 0.60 2.43 12.98
C ALA A 31 1.48 2.85 14.16
N ALA A 32 2.55 2.09 14.41
CA ALA A 32 3.51 2.42 15.47
C ALA A 32 4.52 3.49 15.06
N GLY A 33 4.51 3.92 13.80
CA GLY A 33 5.46 4.91 13.29
C GLY A 33 6.84 4.35 13.02
N SER A 34 7.02 3.03 13.08
CA SER A 34 8.32 2.39 12.89
C SER A 34 8.52 1.83 11.47
N GLY A 35 7.52 1.97 10.61
CA GLY A 35 7.62 1.52 9.22
C GLY A 35 8.30 2.56 8.33
N ALA A 36 7.56 3.12 7.39
CA ALA A 36 8.07 4.14 6.49
C ALA A 36 8.01 5.52 7.13
N LYS A 37 8.90 6.41 6.74
CA LYS A 37 8.89 7.80 7.18
C LYS A 37 7.55 8.49 6.90
N TYR A 38 6.87 8.04 5.88
CA TYR A 38 5.56 8.54 5.48
C TYR A 38 4.57 8.57 6.67
N PHE A 39 4.71 7.61 7.60
CA PHE A 39 3.78 7.47 8.73
C PHE A 39 4.24 8.20 10.00
N ARG A 40 5.22 9.08 9.91
CA ARG A 40 5.66 9.84 11.07
C ARG A 40 4.65 10.90 11.51
N GLY A 41 3.90 11.46 10.59
CA GLY A 41 2.91 12.51 10.90
C GLY A 41 1.50 12.12 10.51
N ARG A 42 1.26 10.85 10.15
CA ARG A 42 -0.06 10.40 9.75
C ARG A 42 -0.27 8.98 10.19
N GLN A 43 -1.53 8.59 10.35
CA GLN A 43 -1.90 7.26 10.80
C GLN A 43 -2.46 6.43 9.64
N PRO A 44 -2.11 5.15 9.56
CA PRO A 44 -2.79 4.26 8.63
C PRO A 44 -4.20 3.99 9.16
N LEU A 45 -5.21 4.13 8.30
CA LEU A 45 -6.59 3.85 8.69
C LEU A 45 -7.06 2.49 8.24
N GLN A 46 -6.80 2.15 6.99
CA GLN A 46 -7.37 0.96 6.38
C GLN A 46 -6.57 0.52 5.16
N VAL A 47 -6.37 -0.79 5.03
CA VAL A 47 -5.88 -1.37 3.78
C VAL A 47 -7.04 -1.36 2.80
N VAL A 48 -6.92 -0.59 1.74
CA VAL A 48 -8.01 -0.43 0.75
C VAL A 48 -7.77 -1.21 -0.53
N TYR A 49 -6.55 -1.76 -0.70
CA TYR A 49 -6.22 -2.54 -1.88
C TYR A 49 -5.09 -3.52 -1.53
N LEU A 50 -5.17 -4.74 -2.05
CA LEU A 50 -4.17 -5.78 -1.78
C LEU A 50 -4.06 -6.73 -2.95
N GLU A 51 -2.84 -6.94 -3.45
CA GLU A 51 -2.51 -7.97 -4.43
C GLU A 51 -1.64 -9.02 -3.77
N HIS A 52 -1.90 -10.28 -4.09
CA HIS A 52 -1.17 -11.42 -3.53
C HIS A 52 -0.29 -12.08 -4.58
N ASN A 53 0.52 -13.04 -4.14
CA ASN A 53 1.23 -13.98 -5.00
C ASN A 53 2.26 -13.34 -5.93
N HIS A 54 2.89 -12.27 -5.49
CA HIS A 54 4.01 -11.67 -6.22
C HIS A 54 5.34 -12.27 -5.76
N SER A 55 6.31 -12.31 -6.65
CA SER A 55 7.71 -12.38 -6.25
C SER A 55 8.11 -10.99 -5.72
N ARG A 56 9.25 -10.90 -5.06
CA ARG A 56 9.73 -9.58 -4.64
C ARG A 56 9.92 -8.65 -5.83
N SER A 57 10.47 -9.17 -6.91
CA SER A 57 10.72 -8.39 -8.13
C SER A 57 9.43 -7.91 -8.76
N SER A 58 8.43 -8.77 -8.93
CA SER A 58 7.17 -8.37 -9.52
C SER A 58 6.40 -7.41 -8.61
N ALA A 59 6.48 -7.60 -7.29
CA ALA A 59 5.86 -6.68 -6.33
C ALA A 59 6.47 -5.28 -6.43
N ALA A 60 7.80 -5.20 -6.48
CA ALA A 60 8.50 -3.92 -6.61
C ALA A 60 8.14 -3.21 -7.92
N GLY A 61 8.06 -3.95 -9.02
CA GLY A 61 7.63 -3.38 -10.30
C GLY A 61 6.19 -2.88 -10.26
N ARG A 62 5.31 -3.64 -9.64
CA ARG A 62 3.91 -3.25 -9.49
C ARG A 62 3.77 -2.02 -8.59
N GLU A 63 4.51 -1.98 -7.50
CA GLU A 63 4.54 -0.82 -6.62
C GLU A 63 4.92 0.45 -7.37
N ALA A 64 5.96 0.37 -8.17
CA ALA A 64 6.42 1.52 -8.95
C ALA A 64 5.35 2.00 -9.93
N ARG A 65 4.64 1.07 -10.57
CA ARG A 65 3.57 1.42 -11.50
C ARG A 65 2.39 2.09 -10.80
N ILE A 66 2.01 1.57 -9.63
CA ILE A 66 0.91 2.16 -8.86
C ILE A 66 1.31 3.53 -8.34
N LYS A 67 2.54 3.70 -7.86
CA LYS A 67 3.03 5.00 -7.40
C LYS A 67 3.03 6.06 -8.49
N ALA A 68 3.19 5.64 -9.75
CA ALA A 68 3.16 6.55 -10.90
C ALA A 68 1.74 6.96 -11.30
N MET A 69 0.71 6.29 -10.79
CA MET A 69 -0.68 6.63 -11.07
C MET A 69 -1.06 7.91 -10.35
N ASP A 70 -1.96 8.71 -10.96
CA ASP A 70 -2.57 9.82 -10.24
C ASP A 70 -3.65 9.27 -9.28
N ARG A 71 -4.23 10.16 -8.48
CA ARG A 71 -5.21 9.74 -7.47
C ARG A 71 -6.43 9.10 -8.10
N THR A 72 -6.93 9.63 -9.20
CA THR A 72 -8.10 9.09 -9.89
C THR A 72 -7.85 7.65 -10.35
N GLU A 73 -6.69 7.40 -10.95
CA GLU A 73 -6.31 6.06 -11.39
C GLU A 73 -6.22 5.09 -10.21
N LYS A 74 -5.64 5.52 -9.09
CA LYS A 74 -5.57 4.69 -7.89
C LYS A 74 -6.96 4.36 -7.36
N LEU A 75 -7.86 5.32 -7.36
CA LEU A 75 -9.23 5.09 -6.89
C LEU A 75 -9.97 4.09 -7.78
N TYR A 76 -9.78 4.14 -9.09
CA TYR A 76 -10.34 3.14 -9.99
C TYR A 76 -9.78 1.75 -9.69
N LEU A 77 -8.47 1.66 -9.46
CA LEU A 77 -7.84 0.40 -9.10
C LEU A 77 -8.43 -0.18 -7.82
N ILE A 78 -8.58 0.64 -6.80
CA ILE A 78 -9.13 0.25 -5.50
C ILE A 78 -10.56 -0.23 -5.62
N SER A 79 -11.39 0.47 -6.40
CA SER A 79 -12.80 0.14 -6.54
C SER A 79 -13.06 -1.06 -7.44
N GLY A 80 -12.09 -1.47 -8.23
CA GLY A 80 -12.28 -2.52 -9.23
C GLY A 80 -13.12 -2.10 -10.42
N VAL A 81 -13.42 -0.83 -10.56
CA VAL A 81 -14.17 -0.28 -11.69
C VAL A 81 -13.20 0.11 -12.79
N ARG A 82 -13.60 -0.12 -14.04
CA ARG A 82 -12.78 0.21 -15.21
C ARG A 82 -13.49 1.18 -16.12
#